data_f0701b05c5487fdee7bc3aeca555967d
#
_entry.id   f0701b05c5487fdee7bc3aeca555967d
#
_cell.length_a   1.000
_cell.length_b   1.000
_cell.length_c   1.000
_cell.angle_alpha   90.00
_cell.angle_beta   90.00
_cell.angle_gamma   90.00
#
_symmetry.space_group_name_H-M   'P 1'
#
loop_
_entity.id
_entity.type
_entity.pdbx_description
1 polymer ?
#
loop_
_entity_poly.entity_id
_entity_poly.type
_entity_poly.pdbx_seq_one_letter_code
_entity_poly.pdbx_strand_id
1 'polypeptide(L)' 'MKSPLTVALFFGGRSAEHEVSITSARNVFDNLARSRYRRRCVFIDKNGRWSEVSSPHQTASRLNRGP' A
#
# COMPACT_ATOMS: atom_id res chain seq x y z
N MET A 1 -5.18 3.10 -28.49
CA MET A 1 -5.62 2.74 -27.14
C MET A 1 -4.60 3.21 -26.13
N LYS A 2 -5.05 3.91 -25.11
CA LYS A 2 -4.14 4.46 -24.11
C LYS A 2 -3.82 3.40 -23.05
N SER A 3 -2.56 3.36 -22.65
CA SER A 3 -2.18 2.53 -21.52
C SER A 3 -2.75 3.11 -20.23
N PRO A 4 -3.10 2.27 -19.25
CA PRO A 4 -3.56 2.79 -17.96
C PRO A 4 -2.44 3.56 -17.28
N LEU A 5 -2.83 4.56 -16.50
CA LEU A 5 -1.90 5.30 -15.67
C LEU A 5 -1.43 4.41 -14.52
N THR A 6 -0.17 4.53 -14.19
CA THR A 6 0.37 3.84 -13.02
C THR A 6 0.29 4.75 -11.82
N VAL A 7 -0.35 4.25 -10.75
CA VAL A 7 -0.48 4.97 -9.49
C VAL A 7 0.31 4.20 -8.45
N ALA A 8 1.23 4.88 -7.79
CA ALA A 8 2.01 4.29 -6.71
C ALA A 8 1.44 4.77 -5.37
N LEU A 9 1.06 3.83 -4.53
CA LEU A 9 0.58 4.11 -3.19
C LEU A 9 1.70 3.81 -2.19
N PHE A 10 2.16 4.84 -1.50
CA PHE A 10 3.15 4.70 -0.43
C PHE A 10 2.41 4.82 0.89
N PHE A 11 2.56 3.87 1.77
CA PHE A 11 1.80 3.86 3.00
C PHE A 11 2.55 3.14 4.12
N GLY A 12 2.04 3.30 5.34
CA GLY A 12 2.71 2.80 6.53
C GLY A 12 3.58 3.87 7.13
N GLY A 13 4.84 3.55 7.39
CA GLY A 13 5.79 4.51 7.89
C GLY A 13 6.06 4.38 9.37
N ARG A 14 6.95 5.22 9.85
CA ARG A 14 7.48 5.12 11.21
C ARG A 14 6.66 5.87 12.26
N SER A 15 5.71 6.67 11.81
CA SER A 15 4.98 7.54 12.72
C SER A 15 3.90 6.78 13.48
N ALA A 16 3.32 7.45 14.48
CA ALA A 16 2.17 6.91 15.20
C ALA A 16 0.96 6.70 14.29
N GLU A 17 0.97 7.32 13.11
CA GLU A 17 -0.10 7.20 12.12
C GLU A 17 0.04 5.99 11.22
N HIS A 18 0.96 5.10 11.52
CA HIS A 18 1.24 3.91 10.69
C HIS A 18 -0.03 3.11 10.37
N GLU A 19 -0.81 2.77 11.40
CA GLU A 19 -2.02 1.98 11.20
C GLU A 19 -3.10 2.75 10.42
N VAL A 20 -3.21 4.03 10.69
CA VAL A 20 -4.17 4.89 9.97
C VAL A 20 -3.79 4.94 8.50
N SER A 21 -2.51 5.05 8.22
CA SER A 21 -2.01 5.10 6.84
C SER A 21 -2.35 3.82 6.08
N ILE A 22 -2.22 2.67 6.73
CA ILE A 22 -2.56 1.38 6.11
C ILE A 22 -4.05 1.33 5.79
N THR A 23 -4.90 1.73 6.73
CA THR A 23 -6.34 1.75 6.53
C THR A 23 -6.74 2.66 5.38
N SER A 24 -6.14 3.85 5.34
CA SER A 24 -6.39 4.80 4.27
C SER A 24 -5.97 4.25 2.92
N ALA A 25 -4.81 3.59 2.87
CA ALA A 25 -4.32 3.00 1.64
C ALA A 25 -5.26 1.91 1.13
N ARG A 26 -5.82 1.10 2.02
CA ARG A 26 -6.79 0.08 1.64
C ARG A 26 -8.00 0.71 0.97
N ASN A 27 -8.53 1.78 1.56
CA ASN A 27 -9.67 2.47 1.01
C ASN A 27 -9.38 3.04 -0.38
N VAL A 28 -8.24 3.69 -0.54
CA VAL A 28 -7.85 4.25 -1.84
C VAL A 28 -7.67 3.14 -2.86
N PHE A 29 -6.95 2.09 -2.49
CA PHE A 29 -6.68 0.97 -3.37
C PHE A 29 -7.97 0.32 -3.88
N ASP A 30 -8.91 0.08 -2.95
CA ASP A 30 -10.15 -0.59 -3.29
C ASP A 30 -11.04 0.25 -4.21
N ASN A 31 -10.85 1.57 -4.17
CA ASN A 31 -11.64 2.48 -5.00
C ASN A 31 -10.98 2.88 -6.31
N LEU A 32 -9.72 2.52 -6.52
CA LEU A 32 -9.04 2.77 -7.78
C LEU A 32 -9.49 1.75 -8.82
N ALA A 33 -10.05 2.22 -9.91
CA ALA A 33 -10.57 1.34 -10.95
C ALA A 33 -9.43 0.62 -11.68
N ARG A 34 -9.46 -0.70 -11.65
CA ARG A 34 -8.43 -1.52 -12.29
C ARG A 34 -8.35 -1.30 -13.79
N SER A 35 -9.47 -0.96 -14.41
CA SER A 35 -9.50 -0.73 -15.84
C SER A 35 -8.81 0.58 -16.23
N ARG A 36 -8.64 1.50 -15.29
CA ARG A 36 -8.05 2.80 -15.55
C ARG A 36 -6.65 2.96 -15.00
N TYR A 37 -6.33 2.22 -13.94
CA TYR A 37 -5.09 2.42 -13.22
C TYR A 37 -4.36 1.12 -12.98
N ARG A 38 -3.07 1.18 -13.23
CA ARG A 38 -2.16 0.13 -12.76
C ARG A 38 -1.71 0.56 -11.37
N ARG A 39 -1.96 -0.26 -10.38
CA ARG A 39 -1.72 0.10 -9.00
C ARG A 39 -0.47 -0.60 -8.48
N ARG A 40 0.46 0.18 -7.98
CA ARG A 40 1.66 -0.34 -7.32
C ARG A 40 1.65 0.13 -5.89
N CYS A 41 1.97 -0.77 -4.97
CA CYS A 41 1.89 -0.49 -3.55
C CYS A 41 3.25 -0.66 -2.92
N VAL A 42 3.70 0.35 -2.19
CA VAL A 42 4.97 0.30 -1.47
C VAL A 42 4.65 0.47 0.01
N PHE A 43 4.91 -0.58 0.76
CA PHE A 43 4.71 -0.58 2.20
C PHE A 43 6.01 -0.15 2.89
N ILE A 44 5.88 0.77 3.81
CA ILE A 44 7.00 1.26 4.62
C ILE A 44 6.77 0.76 6.03
N ASP A 45 7.65 -0.11 6.52
CA ASP A 45 7.48 -0.66 7.86
C ASP A 45 7.89 0.35 8.93
N LYS A 46 7.73 -0.03 10.18
CA LYS A 46 8.01 0.89 11.30
C LYS A 46 9.49 1.20 11.45
N ASN A 47 10.35 0.42 10.83
CA ASN A 47 11.78 0.69 10.80
C ASN A 47 12.19 1.54 9.60
N GLY A 48 11.24 1.91 8.77
CA GLY A 48 11.50 2.74 7.61
C GLY A 48 11.92 1.98 6.38
N ARG A 49 11.78 0.66 6.38
CA ARG A 49 12.14 -0.15 5.21
C ARG A 49 10.99 -0.19 4.24
N TRP A 50 11.31 -0.06 2.97
CA TRP A 50 10.33 -0.07 1.89
C TRP A 50 10.28 -1.45 1.26
N SER A 51 9.08 -1.91 0.97
CA SER A 51 8.91 -3.15 0.20
C SER A 51 7.67 -3.04 -0.67
N GLU A 52 7.78 -3.57 -1.88
CA GLU A 52 6.62 -3.58 -2.76
C GLU A 52 5.73 -4.74 -2.39
N VAL A 53 4.42 -4.48 -2.34
CA VAL A 53 3.41 -5.49 -2.00
C VAL A 53 2.32 -5.44 -3.07
N SER A 54 1.56 -6.53 -3.23
CA SER A 54 0.52 -6.54 -4.26
C SER A 54 -0.69 -5.71 -3.88
N SER A 55 -0.96 -5.55 -2.59
CA SER A 55 -2.04 -4.68 -2.14
C SER A 55 -1.82 -4.29 -0.69
N PRO A 56 -2.48 -3.19 -0.24
CA PRO A 56 -2.36 -2.79 1.18
C PRO A 56 -2.95 -3.82 2.13
N HIS A 57 -3.83 -4.69 1.65
CA HIS A 57 -4.40 -5.75 2.48
C HIS A 57 -3.37 -6.81 2.85
N GLN A 58 -2.33 -6.94 2.06
CA GLN A 58 -1.29 -7.93 2.28
C GLN A 58 -0.39 -7.60 3.46
N THR A 59 -0.37 -6.34 3.87
CA THR A 59 0.52 -5.89 4.93
C THR A 59 0.16 -6.47 6.29
N ALA A 60 -1.11 -6.84 6.50
CA ALA A 60 -1.51 -7.44 7.76
C ALA A 60 -0.74 -8.73 8.02
N SER A 61 -0.57 -9.55 6.99
CA SER A 61 0.20 -10.79 7.12
C SER A 61 1.65 -10.51 7.47
N ARG A 62 2.24 -9.50 6.84
CA ARG A 62 3.63 -9.15 7.12
C ARG A 62 3.82 -8.68 8.53
N LEU A 63 2.88 -7.87 9.02
CA LEU A 63 2.97 -7.37 10.39
C LEU A 63 2.86 -8.49 11.41
N ASN A 64 2.12 -9.53 11.09
CA ASN A 64 1.93 -10.66 11.99
C ASN A 64 3.04 -11.68 11.92
N ARG A 65 3.90 -11.54 10.97
CA ARG A 65 5.01 -12.48 10.82
C ARG A 65 6.09 -12.30 11.82
N GLY A 66 6.15 -11.22 12.36
CA GLY A 66 7.13 -10.78 13.31
C GLY A 66 8.16 -11.79 13.67
N PRO A 67 9.05 -11.36 14.37
CA PRO A 67 10.18 -10.57 13.98
C PRO A 67 10.93 -11.31 13.02
#